data_4c9e36a26d002f2080ffbf84a16b2c70
#
_entry.id   4c9e36a26d002f2080ffbf84a16b2c70
#
_cell.length_a   1.000
_cell.length_b   1.000
_cell.length_c   1.000
_cell.angle_alpha   90.00
_cell.angle_beta   90.00
_cell.angle_gamma   90.00
#
_symmetry.space_group_name_H-M   'P 1'
#
loop_
_entity.id
_entity.type
_entity.pdbx_description
1 polymer ?
#
loop_
_entity_poly.entity_id
_entity_poly.type
_entity_poly.pdbx_seq_one_letter_code
_entity_poly.pdbx_strand_id
1 'polypeptide(L)'
;MKTKMRFTARLFAVLGAFALLATACGGDDDTPEAGGALTVAIVAPSASDDLAFTQSMVDAVNALDREITLSITDGTFIVEEAAAAIRGYAEDGINVVIAHGTQYGASLAEIAPDFPDTTFIWGTATDTQGLDNVFAYHPAADQGGYVNGVMAAAISTTGVIGVVGPIEAGDAVAYINGFVEGAEAGGATVNVTYT
;
A
#
# COMPACT_ATOMS: atom_id res chain seq x y z
N MET A 1 -68.35 47.99 -5.40
CA MET A 1 -68.02 46.56 -5.50
C MET A 1 -66.67 46.34 -6.20
N LYS A 2 -65.58 47.03 -5.76
CA LYS A 2 -64.24 46.97 -6.39
C LYS A 2 -63.08 46.87 -5.37
N THR A 3 -63.36 46.64 -4.09
CA THR A 3 -62.30 46.72 -3.03
C THR A 3 -61.90 45.35 -2.46
N LYS A 4 -62.59 44.25 -2.83
CA LYS A 4 -62.27 42.89 -2.29
C LYS A 4 -61.30 42.05 -3.12
N MET A 5 -60.93 42.47 -4.34
CA MET A 5 -60.11 41.69 -5.22
C MET A 5 -58.58 42.02 -5.14
N ARG A 6 -58.23 43.10 -4.42
CA ARG A 6 -56.84 43.51 -4.24
C ARG A 6 -56.15 42.88 -3.02
N PHE A 7 -56.90 42.34 -2.08
CA PHE A 7 -56.33 41.77 -0.84
C PHE A 7 -55.89 40.33 -1.01
N THR A 8 -56.60 39.56 -1.86
CA THR A 8 -56.27 38.17 -2.15
C THR A 8 -55.03 38.05 -3.07
N ALA A 9 -54.78 39.00 -3.97
CA ALA A 9 -53.62 38.98 -4.86
C ALA A 9 -52.28 39.29 -4.12
N ARG A 10 -52.37 40.06 -3.01
CA ARG A 10 -51.16 40.36 -2.17
C ARG A 10 -50.78 39.22 -1.22
N LEU A 11 -51.77 38.39 -0.85
CA LEU A 11 -51.50 37.24 0.05
C LEU A 11 -50.85 36.09 -0.69
N PHE A 12 -51.18 35.89 -1.97
CA PHE A 12 -50.53 34.88 -2.80
C PHE A 12 -49.10 35.24 -3.22
N ALA A 13 -48.79 36.54 -3.35
CA ALA A 13 -47.40 36.99 -3.64
C ALA A 13 -46.46 36.83 -2.45
N VAL A 14 -46.95 36.89 -1.21
CA VAL A 14 -46.13 36.71 0.01
C VAL A 14 -45.92 35.21 0.31
N LEU A 15 -46.86 34.34 0.00
CA LEU A 15 -46.67 32.88 0.14
C LEU A 15 -45.78 32.30 -0.94
N GLY A 16 -45.71 32.87 -2.15
CA GLY A 16 -44.84 32.44 -3.21
C GLY A 16 -43.35 32.81 -2.98
N ALA A 17 -43.11 33.93 -2.27
CA ALA A 17 -41.75 34.36 -1.92
C ALA A 17 -41.14 33.56 -0.77
N PHE A 18 -41.94 32.96 0.11
CA PHE A 18 -41.48 32.14 1.21
C PHE A 18 -41.11 30.70 0.79
N ALA A 19 -41.71 30.21 -0.30
CA ALA A 19 -41.40 28.88 -0.85
C ALA A 19 -40.06 28.82 -1.62
N LEU A 20 -39.53 29.99 -2.05
CA LEU A 20 -38.24 30.08 -2.75
C LEU A 20 -37.03 30.26 -1.82
N LEU A 21 -37.26 30.52 -0.52
CA LEU A 21 -36.20 30.65 0.47
C LEU A 21 -35.92 29.34 1.22
N ALA A 22 -36.73 28.30 1.03
CA ALA A 22 -36.53 26.99 1.66
C ALA A 22 -35.66 26.03 0.83
N THR A 23 -35.28 26.41 -0.40
CA THR A 23 -34.38 25.58 -1.24
C THR A 23 -32.93 26.07 -1.31
N ALA A 24 -32.56 27.08 -0.48
CA ALA A 24 -31.19 27.64 -0.48
C ALA A 24 -30.35 27.17 0.72
N CYS A 25 -30.76 26.13 1.45
CA CYS A 25 -30.00 25.45 2.47
C CYS A 25 -29.95 23.93 2.21
N GLY A 26 -29.80 23.53 0.93
CA GLY A 26 -29.20 22.27 0.59
C GLY A 26 -27.72 22.57 0.38
N GLY A 27 -26.92 22.56 1.42
CA GLY A 27 -25.51 22.34 1.30
C GLY A 27 -25.40 20.92 0.74
N ASP A 28 -24.96 20.80 -0.50
CA ASP A 28 -24.29 19.58 -0.93
C ASP A 28 -23.09 19.44 -0.01
N ASP A 29 -23.27 18.73 1.11
CA ASP A 29 -22.18 18.02 1.74
C ASP A 29 -21.75 16.98 0.69
N ASP A 30 -20.91 17.40 -0.25
CA ASP A 30 -20.00 16.52 -0.99
C ASP A 30 -18.99 15.93 0.01
N THR A 31 -19.48 15.23 1.01
CA THR A 31 -18.75 14.13 1.61
C THR A 31 -18.72 13.06 0.53
N PRO A 32 -17.56 12.69 -0.01
CA PRO A 32 -17.48 11.54 -0.87
C PRO A 32 -18.14 10.39 -0.12
N GLU A 33 -19.23 9.82 -0.67
CA GLU A 33 -19.74 8.55 -0.17
C GLU A 33 -18.57 7.56 -0.23
N ALA A 34 -17.90 7.37 0.91
CA ALA A 34 -16.93 6.31 1.11
C ALA A 34 -17.67 4.97 1.19
N GLY A 35 -18.43 4.62 0.15
CA GLY A 35 -19.40 3.54 0.16
C GLY A 35 -19.28 2.53 -1.00
N GLY A 36 -18.31 2.68 -1.89
CA GLY A 36 -17.98 1.62 -2.86
C GLY A 36 -17.01 0.60 -2.24
N ALA A 37 -17.10 -0.68 -2.66
CA ALA A 37 -16.08 -1.67 -2.34
C ALA A 37 -14.72 -1.15 -2.82
N LEU A 38 -13.71 -1.14 -1.94
CA LEU A 38 -12.36 -0.76 -2.31
C LEU A 38 -11.77 -1.83 -3.24
N THR A 39 -11.30 -1.43 -4.41
CA THR A 39 -10.60 -2.35 -5.29
C THR A 39 -9.10 -2.31 -4.99
N VAL A 40 -8.52 -3.48 -4.73
CA VAL A 40 -7.10 -3.64 -4.40
C VAL A 40 -6.49 -4.69 -5.32
N ALA A 41 -5.31 -4.42 -5.84
CA ALA A 41 -4.51 -5.41 -6.54
C ALA A 41 -3.17 -5.63 -5.83
N ILE A 42 -2.73 -6.87 -5.77
CA ILE A 42 -1.39 -7.24 -5.29
C ILE A 42 -0.60 -7.79 -6.47
N VAL A 43 0.58 -7.23 -6.73
CA VAL A 43 1.59 -7.78 -7.64
C VAL A 43 2.79 -8.22 -6.80
N ALA A 44 3.13 -9.51 -6.83
CA ALA A 44 4.09 -10.10 -5.92
C ALA A 44 5.02 -11.12 -6.58
N PRO A 45 6.27 -11.29 -6.10
CA PRO A 45 7.29 -12.10 -6.75
C PRO A 45 7.14 -13.61 -6.56
N SER A 46 6.45 -14.05 -5.51
CA SER A 46 6.26 -15.46 -5.17
C SER A 46 4.78 -15.82 -5.12
N ALA A 47 4.47 -17.09 -4.98
CA ALA A 47 3.10 -17.59 -4.94
C ALA A 47 2.31 -16.99 -3.75
N SER A 48 1.04 -16.74 -3.96
CA SER A 48 0.14 -16.17 -2.94
C SER A 48 -0.13 -17.10 -1.74
N ASP A 49 0.28 -18.36 -1.83
CA ASP A 49 0.19 -19.40 -0.80
C ASP A 49 1.58 -19.94 -0.38
N ASP A 50 2.61 -19.10 -0.47
CA ASP A 50 4.01 -19.46 -0.21
C ASP A 50 4.35 -19.68 1.29
N LEU A 51 3.37 -19.55 2.17
CA LEU A 51 3.49 -19.62 3.64
C LEU A 51 4.51 -18.61 4.22
N ALA A 52 4.80 -17.57 3.48
CA ALA A 52 5.86 -16.60 3.80
C ALA A 52 5.52 -15.19 3.28
N PHE A 53 6.35 -14.69 2.38
CA PHE A 53 6.40 -13.28 1.97
C PHE A 53 5.12 -12.81 1.28
N THR A 54 4.72 -13.43 0.18
CA THR A 54 3.55 -12.99 -0.58
C THR A 54 2.25 -13.30 0.17
N GLN A 55 2.13 -14.49 0.78
CA GLN A 55 0.95 -14.84 1.56
C GLN A 55 0.72 -13.86 2.71
N SER A 56 1.77 -13.37 3.38
CA SER A 56 1.62 -12.43 4.48
C SER A 56 0.90 -11.13 4.07
N MET A 57 1.13 -10.65 2.85
CA MET A 57 0.43 -9.49 2.31
C MET A 57 -1.03 -9.81 1.96
N VAL A 58 -1.28 -10.96 1.35
CA VAL A 58 -2.64 -11.42 1.03
C VAL A 58 -3.47 -11.54 2.31
N ASP A 59 -2.91 -12.18 3.34
CA ASP A 59 -3.56 -12.33 4.65
C ASP A 59 -3.82 -10.98 5.32
N ALA A 60 -2.87 -10.04 5.23
CA ALA A 60 -3.02 -8.69 5.78
C ALA A 60 -4.16 -7.92 5.11
N VAL A 61 -4.28 -7.97 3.78
CA VAL A 61 -5.38 -7.32 3.05
C VAL A 61 -6.72 -7.98 3.39
N ASN A 62 -6.78 -9.30 3.47
CA ASN A 62 -7.99 -10.03 3.84
C ASN A 62 -8.42 -9.81 5.30
N ALA A 63 -7.51 -9.41 6.19
CA ALA A 63 -7.80 -9.12 7.59
C ALA A 63 -8.36 -7.70 7.84
N LEU A 64 -8.41 -6.85 6.81
CA LEU A 64 -8.96 -5.50 6.95
C LEU A 64 -10.48 -5.58 7.16
N ASP A 65 -10.98 -4.84 8.16
CA ASP A 65 -12.42 -4.71 8.44
C ASP A 65 -13.08 -3.73 7.45
N ARG A 66 -13.07 -4.13 6.18
CA ARG A 66 -13.63 -3.34 5.06
C ARG A 66 -14.00 -4.27 3.91
N GLU A 67 -15.05 -3.92 3.16
CA GLU A 67 -15.37 -4.59 1.90
C GLU A 67 -14.29 -4.28 0.85
N ILE A 68 -13.59 -5.32 0.40
CA ILE A 68 -12.50 -5.23 -0.58
C ILE A 68 -12.75 -6.22 -1.72
N THR A 69 -12.61 -5.73 -2.95
CA THR A 69 -12.46 -6.59 -4.13
C THR A 69 -10.96 -6.75 -4.39
N LEU A 70 -10.41 -7.93 -4.09
CA LEU A 70 -8.98 -8.22 -4.22
C LEU A 70 -8.67 -8.96 -5.51
N SER A 71 -7.70 -8.45 -6.27
CA SER A 71 -7.06 -9.10 -7.41
C SER A 71 -5.61 -9.43 -7.08
N ILE A 72 -5.09 -10.57 -7.53
CA ILE A 72 -3.71 -10.98 -7.24
C ILE A 72 -3.04 -11.42 -8.54
N THR A 73 -1.84 -10.87 -8.80
CA THR A 73 -0.88 -11.38 -9.78
C THR A 73 0.39 -11.73 -9.02
N ASP A 74 0.60 -13.01 -8.82
CA ASP A 74 1.72 -13.56 -8.07
C ASP A 74 2.73 -14.28 -8.97
N GLY A 75 3.89 -14.67 -8.41
CA GLY A 75 4.95 -15.32 -9.17
C GLY A 75 5.67 -14.40 -10.18
N THR A 76 5.46 -13.08 -10.11
CA THR A 76 6.04 -12.09 -11.03
C THR A 76 7.44 -11.64 -10.57
N PHE A 77 8.38 -12.58 -10.46
CA PHE A 77 9.75 -12.24 -10.06
C PHE A 77 10.47 -11.39 -11.12
N ILE A 78 10.08 -11.53 -12.40
CA ILE A 78 10.62 -10.74 -13.52
C ILE A 78 9.99 -9.35 -13.48
N VAL A 79 10.83 -8.31 -13.41
CA VAL A 79 10.41 -6.92 -13.20
C VAL A 79 9.51 -6.42 -14.32
N GLU A 80 9.78 -6.79 -15.57
CA GLU A 80 9.02 -6.37 -16.74
C GLU A 80 7.59 -6.96 -16.73
N GLU A 81 7.42 -8.20 -16.27
CA GLU A 81 6.11 -8.83 -16.12
C GLU A 81 5.32 -8.17 -15.00
N ALA A 82 5.98 -7.87 -13.87
CA ALA A 82 5.37 -7.14 -12.77
C ALA A 82 4.96 -5.71 -13.19
N ALA A 83 5.81 -5.00 -13.93
CA ALA A 83 5.50 -3.67 -14.44
C ALA A 83 4.25 -3.68 -15.35
N ALA A 84 4.13 -4.67 -16.22
CA ALA A 84 2.95 -4.83 -17.08
C ALA A 84 1.68 -5.08 -16.26
N ALA A 85 1.75 -5.91 -15.21
CA ALA A 85 0.62 -6.16 -14.31
C ALA A 85 0.24 -4.90 -13.49
N ILE A 86 1.22 -4.19 -12.92
CA ILE A 86 1.01 -2.94 -12.17
C ILE A 86 0.31 -1.90 -13.04
N ARG A 87 0.80 -1.68 -14.27
CA ARG A 87 0.20 -0.75 -15.23
C ARG A 87 -1.20 -1.19 -15.63
N GLY A 88 -1.41 -2.46 -15.94
CA GLY A 88 -2.72 -3.00 -16.31
C GLY A 88 -3.78 -2.76 -15.23
N TYR A 89 -3.46 -2.99 -13.96
CA TYR A 89 -4.37 -2.70 -12.86
C TYR A 89 -4.68 -1.20 -12.72
N ALA A 90 -3.71 -0.33 -12.95
CA ALA A 90 -3.94 1.11 -12.93
C ALA A 90 -4.82 1.56 -14.12
N GLU A 91 -4.63 1.00 -15.32
CA GLU A 91 -5.47 1.22 -16.50
C GLU A 91 -6.90 0.73 -16.29
N ASP A 92 -7.10 -0.36 -15.54
CA ASP A 92 -8.41 -0.89 -15.15
C ASP A 92 -9.10 -0.05 -14.05
N GLY A 93 -8.45 0.99 -13.54
CA GLY A 93 -8.99 1.89 -12.53
C GLY A 93 -9.05 1.30 -11.12
N ILE A 94 -8.16 0.36 -10.79
CA ILE A 94 -8.02 -0.18 -9.44
C ILE A 94 -7.59 0.94 -8.49
N ASN A 95 -8.26 1.07 -7.34
CA ASN A 95 -8.01 2.15 -6.40
C ASN A 95 -6.62 2.05 -5.75
N VAL A 96 -6.19 0.84 -5.39
CA VAL A 96 -4.91 0.59 -4.71
C VAL A 96 -4.17 -0.55 -5.39
N VAL A 97 -2.95 -0.30 -5.84
CA VAL A 97 -2.05 -1.31 -6.41
C VAL A 97 -0.86 -1.51 -5.49
N ILE A 98 -0.74 -2.68 -4.89
CA ILE A 98 0.36 -3.06 -4.00
C ILE A 98 1.43 -3.76 -4.81
N ALA A 99 2.53 -3.08 -5.05
CA ALA A 99 3.74 -3.64 -5.66
C ALA A 99 4.61 -4.24 -4.54
N HIS A 100 4.36 -5.52 -4.21
CA HIS A 100 4.95 -6.20 -3.05
C HIS A 100 6.33 -6.75 -3.37
N GLY A 101 7.33 -5.87 -3.48
CA GLY A 101 8.73 -6.26 -3.75
C GLY A 101 9.63 -5.06 -3.99
N THR A 102 10.84 -5.09 -3.40
CA THR A 102 11.87 -4.04 -3.54
C THR A 102 12.19 -3.71 -5.00
N GLN A 103 12.23 -4.73 -5.86
CA GLN A 103 12.63 -4.63 -7.25
C GLN A 103 11.67 -3.82 -8.14
N TYR A 104 10.45 -3.52 -7.67
CA TYR A 104 9.44 -2.83 -8.48
C TYR A 104 9.53 -1.30 -8.46
N GLY A 105 10.45 -0.74 -7.67
CA GLY A 105 10.55 0.70 -7.48
C GLY A 105 10.77 1.50 -8.76
N ALA A 106 11.67 1.07 -9.63
CA ALA A 106 11.92 1.74 -10.91
C ALA A 106 10.67 1.75 -11.81
N SER A 107 9.94 0.63 -11.83
CA SER A 107 8.67 0.53 -12.57
C SER A 107 7.60 1.47 -12.01
N LEU A 108 7.51 1.60 -10.68
CA LEU A 108 6.58 2.54 -10.06
C LEU A 108 6.91 4.00 -10.37
N ALA A 109 8.21 4.35 -10.42
CA ALA A 109 8.64 5.70 -10.79
C ALA A 109 8.19 6.09 -12.20
N GLU A 110 8.10 5.13 -13.11
CA GLU A 110 7.66 5.34 -14.49
C GLU A 110 6.13 5.30 -14.63
N ILE A 111 5.45 4.47 -13.84
CA ILE A 111 4.01 4.21 -13.99
C ILE A 111 3.16 5.21 -13.19
N ALA A 112 3.50 5.45 -11.92
CA ALA A 112 2.64 6.18 -10.99
C ALA A 112 2.29 7.61 -11.44
N PRO A 113 3.19 8.37 -12.12
CA PRO A 113 2.86 9.70 -12.63
C PRO A 113 1.73 9.73 -13.67
N ASP A 114 1.55 8.63 -14.41
CA ASP A 114 0.50 8.51 -15.43
C ASP A 114 -0.91 8.27 -14.83
N PHE A 115 -0.98 7.84 -13.56
CA PHE A 115 -2.20 7.41 -12.88
C PHE A 115 -2.38 8.11 -11.53
N PRO A 116 -2.63 9.44 -11.51
CA PRO A 116 -2.69 10.21 -10.26
C PRO A 116 -3.85 9.80 -9.33
N ASP A 117 -4.90 9.17 -9.87
CA ASP A 117 -6.07 8.71 -9.10
C ASP A 117 -5.89 7.29 -8.52
N THR A 118 -4.81 6.59 -8.88
CA THR A 118 -4.45 5.28 -8.31
C THR A 118 -3.42 5.46 -7.20
N THR A 119 -3.67 4.86 -6.05
CA THR A 119 -2.70 4.76 -4.95
C THR A 119 -1.80 3.56 -5.18
N PHE A 120 -0.51 3.78 -5.21
CA PHE A 120 0.49 2.71 -5.27
C PHE A 120 1.14 2.50 -3.91
N ILE A 121 1.31 1.23 -3.53
CA ILE A 121 1.99 0.87 -2.28
C ILE A 121 3.20 0.02 -2.62
N TRP A 122 4.39 0.56 -2.35
CA TRP A 122 5.65 -0.12 -2.65
C TRP A 122 6.17 -0.87 -1.41
N GLY A 123 6.25 -2.18 -1.53
CA GLY A 123 6.71 -3.07 -0.48
C GLY A 123 8.23 -3.18 -0.37
N THR A 124 8.71 -3.36 0.87
CA THR A 124 10.13 -3.49 1.21
C THR A 124 10.98 -2.30 0.78
N ALA A 125 10.40 -1.11 0.91
CA ALA A 125 11.01 0.16 0.55
C ALA A 125 10.77 1.23 1.63
N THR A 126 11.63 2.22 1.68
CA THR A 126 11.55 3.35 2.62
C THR A 126 11.40 4.69 1.92
N ASP A 127 11.43 4.71 0.60
CA ASP A 127 11.38 5.90 -0.24
C ASP A 127 10.13 5.87 -1.12
N THR A 128 9.47 7.00 -1.30
CA THR A 128 8.33 7.18 -2.21
C THR A 128 8.75 7.78 -3.54
N GLN A 129 10.04 8.00 -3.76
CA GLN A 129 10.62 8.63 -4.94
C GLN A 129 10.07 10.04 -5.23
N GLY A 130 9.53 10.71 -4.19
CA GLY A 130 8.93 12.03 -4.31
C GLY A 130 7.59 12.06 -5.04
N LEU A 131 6.92 10.91 -5.17
CA LEU A 131 5.62 10.76 -5.83
C LEU A 131 4.49 10.83 -4.79
N ASP A 132 3.49 11.67 -5.04
CA ASP A 132 2.40 11.95 -4.09
C ASP A 132 1.42 10.76 -3.92
N ASN A 133 1.31 9.90 -4.94
CA ASN A 133 0.44 8.74 -4.95
C ASN A 133 1.16 7.41 -4.69
N VAL A 134 2.44 7.46 -4.28
CA VAL A 134 3.22 6.28 -3.88
C VAL A 134 3.46 6.29 -2.38
N PHE A 135 3.15 5.20 -1.72
CA PHE A 135 3.42 4.95 -0.31
C PHE A 135 4.39 3.78 -0.18
N ALA A 136 5.33 3.86 0.74
CA ALA A 136 6.30 2.81 0.97
C ALA A 136 6.12 2.18 2.35
N TYR A 137 6.40 0.89 2.45
CA TYR A 137 6.49 0.17 3.72
C TYR A 137 7.66 -0.82 3.69
N HIS A 138 8.21 -1.10 4.86
CA HIS A 138 9.19 -2.16 5.03
C HIS A 138 8.99 -2.88 6.37
N PRO A 139 9.31 -4.18 6.44
CA PRO A 139 9.35 -4.89 7.70
C PRO A 139 10.57 -4.43 8.53
N ALA A 140 10.49 -4.54 9.85
CA ALA A 140 11.64 -4.37 10.73
C ALA A 140 12.56 -5.62 10.64
N ALA A 141 13.13 -5.84 9.45
CA ALA A 141 13.87 -7.05 9.12
C ALA A 141 15.15 -7.20 9.95
N ASP A 142 15.77 -6.08 10.33
CA ASP A 142 16.92 -6.00 11.24
C ASP A 142 16.65 -6.66 12.59
N GLN A 143 15.45 -6.47 13.16
CA GLN A 143 15.06 -7.07 14.43
C GLN A 143 14.98 -8.60 14.33
N GLY A 144 14.36 -9.12 13.27
CA GLY A 144 14.33 -10.55 12.98
C GLY A 144 15.72 -11.13 12.74
N GLY A 145 16.55 -10.39 11.99
CA GLY A 145 17.95 -10.71 11.78
C GLY A 145 18.71 -10.82 13.08
N TYR A 146 18.59 -9.83 13.97
CA TYR A 146 19.28 -9.81 15.26
C TYR A 146 18.98 -11.05 16.11
N VAL A 147 17.71 -11.40 16.25
CA VAL A 147 17.29 -12.59 17.00
C VAL A 147 17.93 -13.85 16.42
N ASN A 148 17.89 -14.00 15.10
CA ASN A 148 18.48 -15.15 14.42
C ASN A 148 20.02 -15.17 14.54
N GLY A 149 20.67 -14.01 14.55
CA GLY A 149 22.10 -13.89 14.80
C GLY A 149 22.52 -14.37 16.20
N VAL A 150 21.79 -13.93 17.23
CA VAL A 150 22.01 -14.40 18.61
C VAL A 150 21.82 -15.92 18.71
N MET A 151 20.76 -16.45 18.09
CA MET A 151 20.54 -17.90 18.06
C MET A 151 21.64 -18.65 17.35
N ALA A 152 22.10 -18.15 16.20
CA ALA A 152 23.19 -18.76 15.44
C ALA A 152 24.49 -18.78 16.21
N ALA A 153 24.85 -17.71 16.92
CA ALA A 153 26.03 -17.66 17.80
C ALA A 153 25.93 -18.70 18.92
N ALA A 154 24.76 -18.85 19.53
CA ALA A 154 24.54 -19.79 20.64
C ALA A 154 24.71 -21.27 20.22
N ILE A 155 24.44 -21.62 18.97
CA ILE A 155 24.55 -23.00 18.44
C ILE A 155 25.83 -23.24 17.66
N SER A 156 26.59 -22.20 17.30
CA SER A 156 27.87 -22.33 16.57
C SER A 156 28.94 -22.98 17.44
N THR A 157 29.49 -24.08 16.98
CA THR A 157 30.58 -24.77 17.69
C THR A 157 31.96 -24.18 17.43
N THR A 158 32.07 -23.42 16.33
CA THR A 158 33.36 -22.79 15.93
C THR A 158 33.44 -21.32 16.27
N GLY A 159 32.30 -20.68 16.57
CA GLY A 159 32.19 -19.22 16.73
C GLY A 159 32.38 -18.45 15.43
N VAL A 160 32.40 -19.13 14.27
CA VAL A 160 32.47 -18.51 12.94
C VAL A 160 31.23 -18.87 12.13
N ILE A 161 30.58 -17.86 11.58
CA ILE A 161 29.31 -17.99 10.83
C ILE A 161 29.49 -17.37 9.44
N GLY A 162 29.08 -18.10 8.41
CA GLY A 162 28.99 -17.58 7.04
C GLY A 162 27.56 -17.16 6.71
N VAL A 163 27.39 -16.01 6.07
CA VAL A 163 26.12 -15.50 5.55
C VAL A 163 26.24 -15.25 4.06
N VAL A 164 25.32 -15.81 3.29
CA VAL A 164 25.17 -15.52 1.85
C VAL A 164 23.88 -14.77 1.64
N GLY A 165 23.97 -13.52 1.21
CA GLY A 165 22.83 -12.68 0.88
C GLY A 165 22.47 -12.76 -0.61
N PRO A 166 21.16 -12.61 -0.98
CA PRO A 166 20.72 -12.69 -2.37
C PRO A 166 21.12 -11.45 -3.17
N ILE A 167 20.92 -10.28 -2.61
CA ILE A 167 21.21 -8.99 -3.25
C ILE A 167 21.50 -7.96 -2.16
N GLU A 168 22.41 -7.03 -2.44
CA GLU A 168 22.76 -5.95 -1.51
C GLU A 168 21.74 -4.78 -1.63
N ALA A 169 20.50 -5.03 -1.25
CA ALA A 169 19.43 -4.03 -1.32
C ALA A 169 18.32 -4.28 -0.28
N GLY A 170 17.61 -3.20 0.05
CA GLY A 170 16.37 -3.20 0.81
C GLY A 170 16.42 -3.93 2.14
N ASP A 171 15.42 -4.75 2.39
CA ASP A 171 15.24 -5.53 3.62
C ASP A 171 16.25 -6.67 3.77
N ALA A 172 16.84 -7.17 2.67
CA ALA A 172 17.92 -8.16 2.73
C ALA A 172 19.14 -7.62 3.47
N VAL A 173 19.56 -6.38 3.17
CA VAL A 173 20.66 -5.71 3.88
C VAL A 173 20.28 -5.45 5.33
N ALA A 174 19.08 -4.96 5.59
CA ALA A 174 18.62 -4.70 6.96
C ALA A 174 18.65 -5.99 7.81
N TYR A 175 18.11 -7.10 7.26
CA TYR A 175 18.11 -8.39 7.94
C TYR A 175 19.53 -8.90 8.21
N ILE A 176 20.43 -8.83 7.21
CA ILE A 176 21.83 -9.31 7.35
C ILE A 176 22.58 -8.45 8.35
N ASN A 177 22.41 -7.14 8.35
CA ASN A 177 23.03 -6.26 9.34
C ASN A 177 22.57 -6.62 10.77
N GLY A 178 21.27 -6.77 10.98
CA GLY A 178 20.75 -7.22 12.27
C GLY A 178 21.30 -8.59 12.66
N PHE A 179 21.39 -9.54 11.72
CA PHE A 179 21.97 -10.86 11.98
C PHE A 179 23.43 -10.77 12.42
N VAL A 180 24.23 -9.94 11.74
CA VAL A 180 25.66 -9.73 12.10
C VAL A 180 25.74 -9.17 13.52
N GLU A 181 24.99 -8.10 13.82
CA GLU A 181 24.96 -7.49 15.16
C GLU A 181 24.58 -8.50 16.25
N GLY A 182 23.52 -9.29 16.00
CA GLY A 182 23.08 -10.32 16.94
C GLY A 182 24.10 -11.43 17.15
N ALA A 183 24.75 -11.89 16.08
CA ALA A 183 25.80 -12.93 16.17
C ALA A 183 27.07 -12.44 16.89
N GLU A 184 27.49 -11.21 16.60
CA GLU A 184 28.62 -10.59 17.28
C GLU A 184 28.32 -10.33 18.76
N ALA A 185 27.12 -9.89 19.10
CA ALA A 185 26.67 -9.78 20.49
C ALA A 185 26.70 -11.12 21.23
N GLY A 186 26.48 -12.23 20.52
CA GLY A 186 26.64 -13.61 21.01
C GLY A 186 28.07 -14.12 21.00
N GLY A 187 29.08 -13.31 20.60
CA GLY A 187 30.50 -13.64 20.59
C GLY A 187 30.99 -14.39 19.34
N ALA A 188 30.19 -14.46 18.29
CA ALA A 188 30.61 -15.07 17.02
C ALA A 188 31.25 -14.04 16.06
N THR A 189 32.02 -14.56 15.10
CA THR A 189 32.54 -13.80 13.97
C THR A 189 31.70 -14.12 12.72
N VAL A 190 31.30 -13.10 11.97
CA VAL A 190 30.45 -13.29 10.78
C VAL A 190 31.17 -12.87 9.51
N ASN A 191 31.13 -13.71 8.49
CA ASN A 191 31.59 -13.40 7.14
C ASN A 191 30.39 -13.31 6.21
N VAL A 192 30.19 -12.16 5.58
CA VAL A 192 29.07 -11.90 4.68
C VAL A 192 29.55 -11.85 3.23
N THR A 193 28.77 -12.42 2.31
CA THR A 193 28.90 -12.24 0.87
C THR A 193 27.53 -12.13 0.23
N TYR A 194 27.44 -11.42 -0.89
CA TYR A 194 26.24 -11.30 -1.70
C TYR A 194 26.46 -11.99 -3.06
N THR A 195 25.38 -12.49 -3.67
CA THR A 195 25.42 -13.20 -4.96
C THR A 195 24.74 -12.40 -6.06
#